data_a197240bb48bc103593174d6da602d6c
#
_entry.id   a197240bb48bc103593174d6da602d6c
#
_cell.length_a   1.000
_cell.length_b   1.000
_cell.length_c   1.000
_cell.angle_alpha   90.00
_cell.angle_beta   90.00
_cell.angle_gamma   90.00
#
_symmetry.space_group_name_H-M   'P 1'
#
loop_
_entity.id
_entity.type
_entity.pdbx_description
1 polymer ?
#
loop_
_entity_poly.entity_id
_entity_poly.type
_entity_poly.pdbx_seq_one_letter_code
_entity_poly.pdbx_strand_id
1 'polypeptide(L)'
;MTYEQVKELQVSDIIKQTDLTKLTKQCLSIVDTSTLKDDEIKLFINAGFLDMKRQGIDVENKITDDLVQACIVMYVKANFGMCEIKEKDLAQQRYMQICNNLSLSSDYRAGDSNA
;
A
#
# COMPACT_ATOMS: atom_id res chain seq x y z
N MET A 1 12.78 -11.60 -15.77
CA MET A 1 11.43 -11.17 -16.16
C MET A 1 11.44 -10.68 -17.59
N THR A 2 10.49 -11.13 -18.40
CA THR A 2 10.41 -10.69 -19.80
C THR A 2 9.73 -9.33 -19.91
N TYR A 3 9.90 -8.66 -21.04
CA TYR A 3 9.24 -7.39 -21.32
C TYR A 3 7.71 -7.51 -21.21
N GLU A 4 7.15 -8.60 -21.73
CA GLU A 4 5.71 -8.86 -21.66
C GLU A 4 5.21 -8.96 -20.22
N GLN A 5 5.96 -9.65 -19.37
CA GLN A 5 5.62 -9.80 -17.95
C GLN A 5 5.67 -8.46 -17.25
N VAL A 6 6.68 -7.64 -17.52
CA VAL A 6 6.79 -6.30 -16.93
C VAL A 6 5.62 -5.43 -17.36
N LYS A 7 5.25 -5.50 -18.63
CA LYS A 7 4.13 -4.73 -19.17
C LYS A 7 2.79 -5.13 -18.53
N GLU A 8 2.56 -6.44 -18.36
CA GLU A 8 1.35 -6.94 -17.71
C GLU A 8 1.29 -6.50 -16.24
N LEU A 9 2.40 -6.56 -15.53
CA LEU A 9 2.49 -6.10 -14.15
C LEU A 9 2.13 -4.62 -14.04
N GLN A 10 2.64 -3.79 -14.94
CA GLN A 10 2.35 -2.36 -14.93
C GLN A 10 0.86 -2.06 -15.12
N VAL A 11 0.21 -2.76 -16.05
CA VAL A 11 -1.23 -2.59 -16.28
C VAL A 11 -2.03 -3.03 -15.06
N SER A 12 -1.68 -4.20 -14.50
CA SER A 12 -2.33 -4.72 -13.29
C SER A 12 -2.13 -3.74 -12.13
N ASP A 13 -0.92 -3.23 -11.95
CA ASP A 13 -0.60 -2.28 -10.87
C ASP A 13 -1.38 -0.98 -11.02
N ILE A 14 -1.56 -0.48 -12.23
CA ILE A 14 -2.34 0.73 -12.50
C ILE A 14 -3.79 0.53 -12.08
N ILE A 15 -4.39 -0.60 -12.43
CA ILE A 15 -5.77 -0.93 -12.06
C ILE A 15 -5.91 -1.00 -10.53
N LYS A 16 -5.00 -1.72 -9.87
CA LYS A 16 -5.00 -1.87 -8.42
C LYS A 16 -4.75 -0.55 -7.72
N GLN A 17 -3.84 0.25 -8.26
CA GLN A 17 -3.54 1.58 -7.74
C GLN A 17 -4.77 2.50 -7.80
N THR A 18 -5.56 2.42 -8.87
CA THR A 18 -6.78 3.20 -9.00
C THR A 18 -7.79 2.83 -7.92
N ASP A 19 -7.98 1.53 -7.70
CA ASP A 19 -8.87 1.04 -6.65
C ASP A 19 -8.39 1.46 -5.26
N LEU A 20 -7.10 1.34 -5.01
CA LEU A 20 -6.50 1.75 -3.75
C LEU A 20 -6.58 3.26 -3.53
N THR A 21 -6.44 4.05 -4.59
CA THR A 21 -6.60 5.50 -4.52
C THR A 21 -8.02 5.85 -4.05
N LYS A 22 -9.02 5.21 -4.63
CA LYS A 22 -10.41 5.43 -4.25
C LYS A 22 -10.67 5.04 -2.78
N LEU A 23 -10.21 3.87 -2.39
CA LEU A 23 -10.34 3.40 -1.01
C LEU A 23 -9.64 4.34 -0.03
N THR A 24 -8.44 4.78 -0.38
CA THR A 24 -7.65 5.70 0.45
C THR A 24 -8.36 7.02 0.62
N LYS A 25 -8.94 7.57 -0.45
CA LYS A 25 -9.72 8.79 -0.39
C LYS A 25 -10.89 8.66 0.58
N GLN A 26 -11.60 7.54 0.54
CA GLN A 26 -12.70 7.27 1.45
C GLN A 26 -12.21 7.28 2.90
N CYS A 27 -11.09 6.62 3.17
CA CYS A 27 -10.51 6.57 4.52
C CYS A 27 -9.99 7.93 5.00
N LEU A 28 -9.60 8.81 4.08
CA LEU A 28 -9.13 10.17 4.40
C LEU A 28 -10.26 11.19 4.37
N SER A 29 -11.50 10.75 4.12
CA SER A 29 -12.68 11.62 4.00
C SER A 29 -12.57 12.63 2.85
N ILE A 30 -11.89 12.23 1.77
CA ILE A 30 -11.77 13.03 0.56
C ILE A 30 -12.87 12.61 -0.41
N VAL A 31 -13.53 13.59 -1.02
CA VAL A 31 -14.59 13.33 -2.01
C VAL A 31 -14.01 12.65 -3.24
N ASP A 32 -14.65 11.58 -3.72
CA ASP A 32 -14.19 10.78 -4.86
C ASP A 32 -13.94 11.60 -6.12
N THR A 33 -14.77 12.63 -6.34
CA THR A 33 -14.66 13.49 -7.52
C THR A 33 -13.52 14.50 -7.45
N SER A 34 -12.94 14.69 -6.27
CA SER A 34 -11.79 15.58 -6.13
C SER A 34 -10.52 14.87 -6.59
N THR A 35 -9.79 15.48 -7.52
CA THR A 35 -8.54 14.94 -8.05
C THR A 35 -7.32 15.71 -7.58
N LEU A 36 -7.50 16.73 -6.74
CA LEU A 36 -6.44 17.64 -6.34
C LEU A 36 -5.28 16.95 -5.61
N LYS A 37 -5.57 15.86 -4.91
CA LYS A 37 -4.57 15.13 -4.13
C LYS A 37 -4.25 13.74 -4.68
N ASP A 38 -4.78 13.40 -5.84
CA ASP A 38 -4.61 12.05 -6.41
C ASP A 38 -3.15 11.69 -6.61
N ASP A 39 -2.36 12.62 -7.14
CA ASP A 39 -0.94 12.35 -7.42
C ASP A 39 -0.16 12.11 -6.12
N GLU A 40 -0.43 12.90 -5.09
CA GLU A 40 0.17 12.74 -3.77
C GLU A 40 -0.21 11.38 -3.17
N ILE A 41 -1.48 11.02 -3.24
CA ILE A 41 -1.97 9.73 -2.72
C ILE A 41 -1.31 8.57 -3.47
N LYS A 42 -1.23 8.65 -4.78
CA LYS A 42 -0.58 7.61 -5.61
C LYS A 42 0.89 7.46 -5.27
N LEU A 43 1.58 8.58 -5.05
CA LEU A 43 2.98 8.57 -4.63
C LEU A 43 3.16 7.82 -3.32
N PHE A 44 2.32 8.09 -2.33
CA PHE A 44 2.41 7.42 -1.04
C PHE A 44 1.96 5.96 -1.10
N ILE A 45 1.00 5.61 -1.97
CA ILE A 45 0.65 4.21 -2.20
C ILE A 45 1.87 3.45 -2.73
N ASN A 46 2.55 4.00 -3.73
CA ASN A 46 3.75 3.39 -4.29
C ASN A 46 4.87 3.26 -3.24
N ALA A 47 5.06 4.31 -2.46
CA ALA A 47 6.07 4.30 -1.40
C ALA A 47 5.76 3.24 -0.35
N GLY A 48 4.47 3.06 -0.02
CA GLY A 48 4.02 2.02 0.90
C GLY A 48 4.31 0.63 0.38
N PHE A 49 4.01 0.38 -0.90
CA PHE A 49 4.35 -0.89 -1.55
C PHE A 49 5.84 -1.19 -1.44
N LEU A 50 6.67 -0.22 -1.77
CA LEU A 50 8.12 -0.41 -1.74
C LEU A 50 8.63 -0.64 -0.32
N ASP A 51 8.07 0.07 0.66
CA ASP A 51 8.46 -0.12 2.05
C ASP A 51 8.10 -1.51 2.55
N MET A 52 6.89 -1.99 2.25
CA MET A 52 6.46 -3.34 2.62
C MET A 52 7.31 -4.40 1.92
N LYS A 53 7.61 -4.21 0.65
CA LYS A 53 8.46 -5.12 -0.12
C LYS A 53 9.85 -5.21 0.50
N ARG A 54 10.42 -4.07 0.89
CA ARG A 54 11.72 -4.03 1.55
C ARG A 54 11.73 -4.78 2.87
N GLN A 55 10.59 -4.83 3.55
CA GLN A 55 10.45 -5.59 4.81
C GLN A 55 10.24 -7.09 4.59
N GLY A 56 10.22 -7.55 3.34
CA GLY A 56 10.08 -8.96 3.01
C GLY A 56 8.66 -9.43 2.84
N ILE A 57 7.70 -8.52 2.69
CA ILE A 57 6.29 -8.87 2.46
C ILE A 57 6.06 -9.05 0.95
N ASP A 58 5.37 -10.11 0.57
CA ASP A 58 5.05 -10.43 -0.82
C ASP A 58 3.86 -9.60 -1.31
N VAL A 59 4.08 -8.31 -1.46
CA VAL A 59 3.02 -7.36 -1.83
C VAL A 59 2.48 -7.64 -3.22
N GLU A 60 3.35 -8.02 -4.15
CA GLU A 60 2.98 -8.22 -5.56
C GLU A 60 1.92 -9.30 -5.72
N ASN A 61 2.07 -10.41 -4.99
CA ASN A 61 1.12 -11.53 -5.06
C ASN A 61 -0.06 -11.36 -4.10
N LYS A 62 0.01 -10.40 -3.18
CA LYS A 62 -1.02 -10.17 -2.15
C LYS A 62 -1.70 -8.83 -2.31
N ILE A 63 -1.64 -8.23 -3.48
CA ILE A 63 -2.15 -6.88 -3.72
C ILE A 63 -3.66 -6.75 -3.54
N THR A 64 -4.39 -7.85 -3.67
CA THR A 64 -5.85 -7.88 -3.45
C THR A 64 -6.23 -8.26 -2.02
N ASP A 65 -5.26 -8.61 -1.21
CA ASP A 65 -5.50 -9.02 0.18
C ASP A 65 -5.90 -7.83 1.03
N ASP A 66 -6.93 -8.00 1.85
CA ASP A 66 -7.48 -6.90 2.66
C ASP A 66 -6.47 -6.37 3.68
N LEU A 67 -5.64 -7.25 4.27
CA LEU A 67 -4.64 -6.82 5.23
C LEU A 67 -3.55 -5.99 4.57
N VAL A 68 -3.12 -6.39 3.38
CA VAL A 68 -2.12 -5.64 2.62
C VAL A 68 -2.68 -4.28 2.23
N GLN A 69 -3.91 -4.24 1.74
CA GLN A 69 -4.55 -2.97 1.38
C GLN A 69 -4.73 -2.05 2.58
N ALA A 70 -5.19 -2.60 3.70
CA ALA A 70 -5.32 -1.83 4.93
C ALA A 70 -3.98 -1.27 5.39
N CYS A 71 -2.92 -2.05 5.26
CA CYS A 71 -1.57 -1.63 5.61
C CYS A 71 -1.12 -0.45 4.76
N ILE A 72 -1.37 -0.51 3.46
CA ILE A 72 -1.03 0.57 2.53
C ILE A 72 -1.80 1.84 2.86
N VAL A 73 -3.10 1.72 3.14
CA VAL A 73 -3.92 2.87 3.53
C VAL A 73 -3.38 3.51 4.82
N MET A 74 -2.96 2.71 5.79
CA MET A 74 -2.34 3.24 7.01
C MET A 74 -1.04 3.97 6.71
N TYR A 75 -0.22 3.45 5.80
CA TYR A 75 1.01 4.12 5.38
C TYR A 75 0.70 5.50 4.77
N VAL A 76 -0.28 5.56 3.86
CA VAL A 76 -0.67 6.84 3.25
C VAL A 76 -1.16 7.81 4.33
N LYS A 77 -2.03 7.35 5.22
CA LYS A 77 -2.57 8.19 6.29
C LYS A 77 -1.47 8.72 7.21
N ALA A 78 -0.47 7.89 7.50
CA ALA A 78 0.65 8.28 8.35
C ALA A 78 1.51 9.39 7.73
N ASN A 79 1.50 9.51 6.40
CA ASN A 79 2.37 10.44 5.67
C ASN A 79 1.62 11.59 5.00
N PHE A 80 0.29 11.50 4.93
CA PHE A 80 -0.50 12.49 4.20
C PHE A 80 -0.60 13.80 4.98
N GLY A 81 -0.23 14.89 4.32
CA GLY A 81 -0.07 16.19 4.97
C GLY A 81 -1.33 16.79 5.58
N MET A 82 -2.52 16.36 5.12
CA MET A 82 -3.79 16.90 5.60
C MET A 82 -4.29 16.25 6.88
N CYS A 83 -3.69 15.14 7.30
CA CYS A 83 -4.09 14.45 8.52
C CYS A 83 -3.53 15.13 9.77
N GLU A 84 -4.27 15.06 10.86
CA GLU A 84 -3.79 15.56 12.16
C GLU A 84 -2.63 14.71 12.68
N ILE A 85 -1.75 15.33 13.48
CA ILE A 85 -0.56 14.65 14.01
C ILE A 85 -0.93 13.39 14.79
N LYS A 86 -1.97 13.44 15.63
CA LYS A 86 -2.40 12.28 16.41
C LYS A 86 -2.87 11.14 15.51
N GLU A 87 -3.59 11.46 14.44
CA GLU A 87 -4.06 10.47 13.48
C GLU A 87 -2.90 9.84 12.71
N LYS A 88 -1.91 10.67 12.35
CA LYS A 88 -0.70 10.19 11.68
C LYS A 88 0.09 9.24 12.57
N ASP A 89 0.27 9.59 13.83
CA ASP A 89 1.01 8.78 14.78
C ASP A 89 0.32 7.42 14.98
N LEU A 90 -0.99 7.43 15.14
CA LEU A 90 -1.76 6.20 15.30
C LEU A 90 -1.68 5.34 14.03
N ALA A 91 -1.80 5.96 12.87
CA ALA A 91 -1.69 5.24 11.59
C ALA A 91 -0.30 4.62 11.43
N GLN A 92 0.75 5.34 11.82
CA GLN A 92 2.12 4.83 11.77
C GLN A 92 2.29 3.63 12.68
N GLN A 93 1.78 3.68 13.89
CA GLN A 93 1.83 2.56 14.82
C GLN A 93 1.10 1.33 14.25
N ARG A 94 -0.09 1.52 13.70
CA ARG A 94 -0.86 0.43 13.10
C ARG A 94 -0.16 -0.15 11.88
N TYR A 95 0.42 0.72 11.05
CA TYR A 95 1.20 0.28 9.89
C TYR A 95 2.35 -0.63 10.33
N MET A 96 3.11 -0.19 11.32
CA MET A 96 4.26 -0.96 11.83
C MET A 96 3.83 -2.29 12.43
N GLN A 97 2.72 -2.32 13.16
CA GLN A 97 2.18 -3.56 13.75
C GLN A 97 1.77 -4.54 12.66
N ILE A 98 1.04 -4.08 11.66
CA ILE A 98 0.59 -4.94 10.56
C ILE A 98 1.79 -5.47 9.78
N CYS A 99 2.74 -4.61 9.43
CA CYS A 99 3.95 -5.03 8.72
C CYS A 99 4.75 -6.06 9.50
N ASN A 100 4.90 -5.85 10.80
CA ASN A 100 5.61 -6.80 11.64
C ASN A 100 4.93 -8.17 11.62
N ASN A 101 3.61 -8.19 11.76
CA ASN A 101 2.86 -9.44 11.72
C ASN A 101 2.95 -10.12 10.35
N LEU A 102 2.82 -9.36 9.27
CA LEU A 102 2.89 -9.92 7.92
C LEU A 102 4.28 -10.44 7.58
N SER A 103 5.32 -9.74 8.01
CA SER A 103 6.70 -10.16 7.73
C SER A 103 7.09 -11.44 8.48
N LEU A 104 6.38 -11.77 9.54
CA LEU A 104 6.61 -13.00 10.31
C LEU A 104 5.71 -14.15 9.85
N SER A 105 4.71 -13.88 9.02
CA SER A 105 3.77 -14.89 8.55
C SER A 105 4.27 -15.53 7.26
N SER A 106 4.34 -16.86 7.22
CA SER A 106 4.74 -17.59 6.02
C SER A 106 3.81 -17.34 4.84
N ASP A 107 2.55 -16.99 5.10
CA ASP A 107 1.57 -16.69 4.04
C ASP A 107 1.87 -15.37 3.32
N TYR A 108 2.57 -14.46 3.98
CA TYR A 108 2.81 -13.12 3.46
C TYR A 108 4.27 -12.81 3.17
N ARG A 109 5.20 -13.68 3.55
CA ARG A 109 6.63 -13.41 3.31
C ARG A 109 7.00 -13.69 1.87
N ALA A 110 7.80 -12.81 1.31
CA ALA A 110 8.35 -12.97 -0.04
C ALA A 110 9.66 -13.75 0.03
N GLY A 111 9.93 -14.53 -1.01
CA GLY A 111 11.24 -15.11 -1.24
C GLY A 111 11.57 -16.37 -0.46
N ASP A 112 10.68 -16.87 0.39
CA ASP A 112 10.93 -18.08 1.17
C ASP A 112 11.12 -19.31 0.28
N SER A 113 10.43 -19.36 -0.84
CA SER A 113 10.56 -20.45 -1.79
C SER A 113 11.95 -20.54 -2.40
N ASN A 114 12.75 -19.50 -2.26
CA ASN A 114 14.09 -19.41 -2.81
C ASN A 114 15.15 -19.75 -1.77
N ALA A 115 14.72 -19.96 -0.57
CA ALA A 115 15.65 -20.27 0.51
C ALA A 115 16.17 -21.71 0.43
#